data_4686a90d7687189547c58cd26794f566
#
_entry.id   4686a90d7687189547c58cd26794f566
#
_cell.length_a   1.000
_cell.length_b   1.000
_cell.length_c   1.000
_cell.angle_alpha   90.00
_cell.angle_beta   90.00
_cell.angle_gamma   90.00
#
_symmetry.space_group_name_H-M   'P 1'
#
loop_
_entity.id
_entity.type
_entity.pdbx_description
1 polymer ?
#
loop_
_entity_poly.entity_id
_entity_poly.type
_entity_poly.pdbx_seq_one_letter_code
_entity_poly.pdbx_strand_id
1 'polypeptide(L)'
;GAAIQCRITTENPENNFLPDTGKINTYRSPGGLGIRLDAGNAFQGNVVTPYFDSLLVKVCTYGRDFSQAVTTMQRALKEFRIRGVKTNIPFLKNVIHHEDFLTGTAKTTFIDTTPELFKFPKESNRGNKILKYISEITVNGYPGIPQETKAFERPPYIETLKSISKPEITAKQLLDEKGAGAVSKWVLEQEKILLTDTSFRDAHQSLMARRMRS
;
A
#
# COMPACT_ATOMS: atom_id res chain seq x y z
N GLY A 1 -7.14 -4.39 38.69
CA GLY A 1 -7.11 -4.27 37.23
C GLY A 1 -5.96 -5.07 36.61
N ALA A 2 -6.04 -5.26 35.31
CA ALA A 2 -4.99 -5.92 34.54
C ALA A 2 -4.62 -5.10 33.32
N ALA A 3 -3.36 -5.19 32.90
CA ALA A 3 -2.91 -4.53 31.68
C ALA A 3 -2.06 -5.48 30.85
N ILE A 4 -2.14 -5.34 29.52
CA ILE A 4 -1.35 -6.09 28.55
C ILE A 4 -0.65 -5.11 27.63
N GLN A 5 0.62 -5.34 27.37
CA GLN A 5 1.39 -4.57 26.40
C GLN A 5 1.86 -5.45 25.26
N CYS A 6 1.61 -5.03 24.04
CA CYS A 6 2.17 -5.61 22.83
C CYS A 6 3.09 -4.61 22.13
N ARG A 7 4.24 -5.10 21.64
CA ARG A 7 5.15 -4.33 20.77
C ARG A 7 4.85 -4.68 19.33
N ILE A 8 4.40 -3.71 18.56
CA ILE A 8 4.21 -3.88 17.12
C ILE A 8 5.52 -3.52 16.42
N THR A 9 6.08 -4.48 15.69
CA THR A 9 7.37 -4.36 15.02
C THR A 9 7.21 -4.65 13.52
N THR A 10 8.13 -4.12 12.71
CA THR A 10 8.24 -4.43 11.28
C THR A 10 9.07 -5.69 11.06
N GLU A 11 8.62 -6.78 11.62
CA GLU A 11 9.22 -8.09 11.53
C GLU A 11 8.26 -9.07 10.89
N ASN A 12 8.78 -9.93 10.02
CA ASN A 12 7.97 -10.93 9.33
C ASN A 12 8.00 -12.27 10.07
N PRO A 13 6.93 -12.62 10.81
CA PRO A 13 6.89 -13.87 11.55
C PRO A 13 6.85 -15.13 10.66
N GLU A 14 6.45 -15.00 9.39
CA GLU A 14 6.53 -16.09 8.40
C GLU A 14 7.97 -16.42 8.00
N ASN A 15 8.89 -15.49 8.24
CA ASN A 15 10.31 -15.60 7.88
C ASN A 15 11.20 -15.34 9.11
N ASN A 16 11.01 -16.13 10.16
CA ASN A 16 11.80 -16.10 11.40
C ASN A 16 12.02 -14.70 11.98
N PHE A 17 10.99 -13.83 11.92
CA PHE A 17 11.06 -12.45 12.42
C PHE A 17 12.15 -11.60 11.76
N LEU A 18 12.57 -11.92 10.55
CA LEU A 18 13.46 -11.03 9.82
C LEU A 18 12.84 -9.63 9.68
N PRO A 19 13.62 -8.57 9.96
CA PRO A 19 13.15 -7.21 9.78
C PRO A 19 12.69 -6.97 8.35
N ASP A 20 11.51 -6.38 8.19
CA ASP A 20 10.98 -5.97 6.90
C ASP A 20 11.13 -4.45 6.76
N THR A 21 11.60 -4.02 5.61
CA THR A 21 11.90 -2.62 5.31
C THR A 21 11.04 -2.12 4.16
N GLY A 22 10.72 -0.85 4.17
CA GLY A 22 9.90 -0.26 3.12
C GLY A 22 9.16 0.99 3.57
N LYS A 23 8.34 1.52 2.68
CA LYS A 23 7.50 2.68 2.96
C LYS A 23 6.15 2.26 3.53
N ILE A 24 5.76 2.83 4.65
CA ILE A 24 4.42 2.64 5.22
C ILE A 24 3.41 3.40 4.37
N ASN A 25 2.64 2.68 3.56
CA ASN A 25 1.64 3.27 2.66
C ASN A 25 0.33 3.59 3.36
N THR A 26 -0.02 2.80 4.39
CA THR A 26 -1.20 3.02 5.21
C THR A 26 -0.84 2.75 6.66
N TYR A 27 -1.20 3.67 7.54
CA TYR A 27 -1.13 3.49 8.98
C TYR A 27 -2.43 3.94 9.63
N ARG A 28 -3.13 3.00 10.25
CA ARG A 28 -4.27 3.25 11.13
C ARG A 28 -4.02 2.52 12.44
N SER A 29 -4.11 3.25 13.52
CA SER A 29 -4.01 2.71 14.87
C SER A 29 -5.40 2.55 15.50
N PRO A 30 -5.57 1.61 16.43
CA PRO A 30 -6.76 1.51 17.25
C PRO A 30 -6.88 2.71 18.20
N GLY A 31 -8.05 2.88 18.77
CA GLY A 31 -8.30 3.91 19.78
C GLY A 31 -9.44 3.55 20.71
N GLY A 32 -9.81 4.49 21.58
CA GLY A 32 -10.92 4.37 22.51
C GLY A 32 -10.54 3.91 23.91
N LEU A 33 -11.56 3.69 24.74
CA LEU A 33 -11.40 3.35 26.15
C LEU A 33 -10.57 2.08 26.34
N GLY A 34 -9.65 2.15 27.31
CA GLY A 34 -8.78 1.04 27.67
C GLY A 34 -7.60 0.79 26.73
N ILE A 35 -7.36 1.68 25.74
CA ILE A 35 -6.21 1.58 24.82
C ILE A 35 -5.31 2.79 25.00
N ARG A 36 -4.02 2.55 25.19
CA ARG A 36 -2.96 3.55 25.12
C ARG A 36 -1.94 3.12 24.06
N LEU A 37 -1.50 4.08 23.27
CA LEU A 37 -0.46 3.88 22.25
C LEU A 37 0.75 4.73 22.61
N ASP A 38 1.89 4.08 22.74
CA ASP A 38 3.17 4.74 22.86
C ASP A 38 3.84 4.62 21.48
N ALA A 39 3.59 5.63 20.62
CA ALA A 39 4.04 5.60 19.24
C ALA A 39 5.54 5.91 19.14
N GLY A 40 6.21 5.14 18.28
CA GLY A 40 7.54 5.45 17.77
C GLY A 40 7.42 6.13 16.40
N ASN A 41 8.15 5.63 15.41
CA ASN A 41 8.16 6.17 14.04
C ASN A 41 7.00 5.64 13.17
N ALA A 42 5.84 5.38 13.74
CA ALA A 42 4.71 4.78 13.06
C ALA A 42 3.74 5.82 12.51
N PHE A 43 3.95 6.27 11.29
CA PHE A 43 3.03 7.16 10.57
C PHE A 43 3.04 6.85 9.06
N GLN A 44 1.96 7.25 8.41
CA GLN A 44 1.84 7.08 6.96
C GLN A 44 2.90 7.89 6.21
N GLY A 45 3.59 7.25 5.27
CA GLY A 45 4.65 7.87 4.49
C GLY A 45 6.05 7.64 5.04
N ASN A 46 6.19 7.20 6.30
CA ASN A 46 7.50 6.89 6.87
C ASN A 46 8.18 5.72 6.16
N VAL A 47 9.50 5.81 6.06
CA VAL A 47 10.35 4.76 5.49
C VAL A 47 11.04 4.01 6.62
N VAL A 48 10.71 2.74 6.75
CA VAL A 48 11.38 1.83 7.69
C VAL A 48 12.69 1.37 7.06
N THR A 49 13.79 1.64 7.75
CA THR A 49 15.14 1.29 7.31
C THR A 49 15.72 0.17 8.17
N PRO A 50 16.71 -0.59 7.68
CA PRO A 50 17.34 -1.65 8.45
C PRO A 50 18.33 -1.12 9.52
N TYR A 51 18.55 0.18 9.58
CA TYR A 51 19.56 0.80 10.46
C TYR A 51 19.04 1.13 11.85
N PHE A 52 17.71 1.10 12.06
CA PHE A 52 17.07 1.44 13.32
C PHE A 52 16.18 0.29 13.80
N ASP A 53 15.74 0.39 15.05
CA ASP A 53 14.82 -0.59 15.65
C ASP A 53 13.55 -0.73 14.81
N SER A 54 13.10 -1.97 14.67
CA SER A 54 11.86 -2.34 13.96
C SER A 54 10.59 -1.90 14.70
N LEU A 55 10.69 -1.34 15.90
CA LEU A 55 9.55 -0.96 16.74
C LEU A 55 8.74 0.19 16.12
N LEU A 56 7.47 -0.09 15.80
CA LEU A 56 6.52 0.92 15.33
C LEU A 56 5.77 1.59 16.49
N VAL A 57 5.20 0.78 17.39
CA VAL A 57 4.34 1.28 18.45
C VAL A 57 4.21 0.24 19.56
N LYS A 58 4.12 0.69 20.80
CA LYS A 58 3.68 -0.13 21.92
C LYS A 58 2.19 0.09 22.13
N VAL A 59 1.43 -1.00 22.17
CA VAL A 59 0.00 -0.99 22.45
C VAL A 59 -0.21 -1.50 23.85
N CYS A 60 -0.76 -0.67 24.71
CA CYS A 60 -1.12 -1.04 26.07
C CYS A 60 -2.64 -1.06 26.18
N THR A 61 -3.18 -2.13 26.70
CA THR A 61 -4.60 -2.24 27.01
C THR A 61 -4.81 -2.45 28.50
N TYR A 62 -5.89 -1.89 29.01
CA TYR A 62 -6.28 -1.98 30.42
C TYR A 62 -7.70 -2.52 30.54
N GLY A 63 -7.93 -3.34 31.56
CA GLY A 63 -9.22 -3.85 31.95
C GLY A 63 -9.37 -3.99 33.47
N ARG A 64 -10.59 -4.14 33.96
CA ARG A 64 -10.88 -4.41 35.38
C ARG A 64 -10.30 -5.74 35.80
N ASP A 65 -10.25 -6.68 34.88
CA ASP A 65 -9.67 -8.01 35.03
C ASP A 65 -8.86 -8.37 33.78
N PHE A 66 -8.17 -9.50 33.82
CA PHE A 66 -7.31 -9.97 32.73
C PHE A 66 -8.11 -10.27 31.45
N SER A 67 -9.29 -10.89 31.59
CA SER A 67 -10.14 -11.22 30.44
C SER A 67 -10.58 -9.99 29.68
N GLN A 68 -10.94 -8.92 30.37
CA GLN A 68 -11.29 -7.65 29.74
C GLN A 68 -10.08 -7.00 29.05
N ALA A 69 -8.90 -7.04 29.66
CA ALA A 69 -7.67 -6.54 29.07
C ALA A 69 -7.31 -7.31 27.79
N VAL A 70 -7.47 -8.65 27.80
CA VAL A 70 -7.29 -9.53 26.62
C VAL A 70 -8.28 -9.16 25.52
N THR A 71 -9.58 -9.07 25.83
CA THR A 71 -10.61 -8.74 24.84
C THR A 71 -10.34 -7.38 24.18
N THR A 72 -9.90 -6.40 24.98
CA THR A 72 -9.50 -5.08 24.49
C THR A 72 -8.29 -5.17 23.57
N MET A 73 -7.29 -5.99 23.90
CA MET A 73 -6.09 -6.20 23.08
C MET A 73 -6.45 -6.91 21.76
N GLN A 74 -7.29 -7.93 21.81
CA GLN A 74 -7.79 -8.62 20.60
C GLN A 74 -8.48 -7.64 19.65
N ARG A 75 -9.32 -6.75 20.17
CA ARG A 75 -9.95 -5.69 19.38
C ARG A 75 -8.90 -4.74 18.81
N ALA A 76 -7.98 -4.24 19.62
CA ALA A 76 -6.93 -3.33 19.22
C ALA A 76 -6.08 -3.92 18.06
N LEU A 77 -5.64 -5.17 18.18
CA LEU A 77 -4.87 -5.86 17.13
C LEU A 77 -5.66 -6.08 15.84
N LYS A 78 -7.01 -6.21 15.90
CA LYS A 78 -7.87 -6.32 14.72
C LYS A 78 -8.07 -4.98 14.00
N GLU A 79 -8.08 -3.88 14.74
CA GLU A 79 -8.30 -2.53 14.21
C GLU A 79 -7.08 -1.96 13.49
N PHE A 80 -5.87 -2.43 13.81
CA PHE A 80 -4.66 -1.99 13.10
C PHE A 80 -4.74 -2.24 11.60
N ARG A 81 -4.34 -1.22 10.84
CA ARG A 81 -4.12 -1.30 9.39
C ARG A 81 -2.76 -0.71 9.04
N ILE A 82 -1.79 -1.57 8.86
CA ILE A 82 -0.44 -1.20 8.43
C ILE A 82 -0.19 -1.88 7.08
N ARG A 83 0.18 -1.11 6.07
CA ARG A 83 0.47 -1.61 4.74
C ARG A 83 1.75 -0.99 4.21
N GLY A 84 2.45 -1.75 3.37
CA GLY A 84 3.72 -1.38 2.78
C GLY A 84 4.90 -2.10 3.42
N VAL A 85 4.72 -2.58 4.66
CA VAL A 85 5.66 -3.42 5.39
C VAL A 85 4.94 -4.58 6.06
N LYS A 86 5.63 -5.68 6.27
CA LYS A 86 5.17 -6.80 7.11
C LYS A 86 5.31 -6.41 8.58
N THR A 87 4.46 -6.97 9.42
CA THR A 87 4.48 -6.73 10.88
C THR A 87 4.25 -8.02 11.63
N ASN A 88 4.59 -8.03 12.91
CA ASN A 88 4.37 -9.15 13.82
C ASN A 88 2.91 -9.26 14.33
N ILE A 89 1.99 -8.41 13.87
CA ILE A 89 0.58 -8.45 14.30
C ILE A 89 -0.09 -9.82 14.15
N PRO A 90 0.10 -10.59 13.07
CA PRO A 90 -0.49 -11.93 12.95
C PRO A 90 -0.02 -12.88 14.07
N PHE A 91 1.26 -12.84 14.41
CA PHE A 91 1.83 -13.61 15.50
C PHE A 91 1.23 -13.19 16.85
N LEU A 92 1.16 -11.89 17.13
CA LEU A 92 0.57 -11.38 18.37
C LEU A 92 -0.90 -11.78 18.51
N LYS A 93 -1.66 -11.81 17.43
CA LYS A 93 -3.04 -12.32 17.44
C LYS A 93 -3.08 -13.78 17.88
N ASN A 94 -2.21 -14.63 17.34
CA ASN A 94 -2.15 -16.04 17.73
C ASN A 94 -1.81 -16.19 19.22
N VAL A 95 -0.81 -15.44 19.70
CA VAL A 95 -0.42 -15.44 21.14
C VAL A 95 -1.60 -15.07 22.04
N ILE A 96 -2.27 -13.95 21.75
CA ILE A 96 -3.37 -13.44 22.60
C ILE A 96 -4.62 -14.33 22.57
N HIS A 97 -4.77 -15.19 21.55
CA HIS A 97 -5.89 -16.14 21.47
C HIS A 97 -5.54 -17.54 22.01
N HIS A 98 -4.28 -17.80 22.31
CA HIS A 98 -3.86 -19.11 22.80
C HIS A 98 -4.33 -19.38 24.23
N GLU A 99 -4.75 -20.61 24.50
CA GLU A 99 -5.31 -21.00 25.79
C GLU A 99 -4.37 -20.74 26.96
N ASP A 100 -3.09 -21.10 26.81
CA ASP A 100 -2.08 -20.87 27.85
C ASP A 100 -1.90 -19.38 28.19
N PHE A 101 -2.06 -18.50 27.20
CA PHE A 101 -2.02 -17.07 27.46
C PHE A 101 -3.31 -16.61 28.17
N LEU A 102 -4.47 -17.10 27.75
CA LEU A 102 -5.77 -16.75 28.32
C LEU A 102 -5.92 -17.19 29.76
N THR A 103 -5.35 -18.35 30.12
CA THR A 103 -5.36 -18.91 31.48
C THR A 103 -4.23 -18.38 32.35
N GLY A 104 -3.27 -17.64 31.79
CA GLY A 104 -2.11 -17.13 32.49
C GLY A 104 -1.07 -18.22 32.85
N THR A 105 -1.09 -19.35 32.19
CA THR A 105 -0.15 -20.47 32.36
C THR A 105 1.07 -20.40 31.47
N ALA A 106 1.11 -19.43 30.53
CA ALA A 106 2.22 -19.22 29.59
C ALA A 106 3.53 -18.96 30.35
N LYS A 107 4.53 -19.79 30.11
CA LYS A 107 5.88 -19.69 30.66
C LYS A 107 6.80 -18.94 29.67
N THR A 108 8.03 -18.65 30.13
CA THR A 108 9.03 -18.00 29.23
C THR A 108 9.37 -18.82 27.99
N THR A 109 9.24 -20.14 28.04
CA THR A 109 9.45 -21.06 26.91
C THR A 109 8.22 -21.22 26.01
N PHE A 110 7.10 -20.60 26.35
CA PHE A 110 5.82 -20.75 25.64
C PHE A 110 5.93 -20.55 24.13
N ILE A 111 6.64 -19.51 23.70
CA ILE A 111 6.81 -19.20 22.27
C ILE A 111 7.61 -20.31 21.57
N ASP A 112 8.68 -20.80 22.21
CA ASP A 112 9.58 -21.81 21.61
C ASP A 112 8.93 -23.19 21.53
N THR A 113 8.02 -23.49 22.46
CA THR A 113 7.39 -24.82 22.57
C THR A 113 6.04 -24.93 21.85
N THR A 114 5.52 -23.83 21.27
CA THR A 114 4.17 -23.78 20.69
C THR A 114 4.23 -23.43 19.20
N PRO A 115 4.47 -24.39 18.29
CA PRO A 115 4.60 -24.11 16.85
C PRO A 115 3.31 -23.62 16.19
N GLU A 116 2.15 -23.79 16.84
CA GLU A 116 0.88 -23.29 16.35
C GLU A 116 0.85 -21.75 16.26
N LEU A 117 1.63 -21.06 17.09
CA LEU A 117 1.73 -19.60 17.07
C LEU A 117 2.24 -19.06 15.73
N PHE A 118 2.96 -19.88 14.97
CA PHE A 118 3.56 -19.54 13.66
C PHE A 118 2.70 -19.99 12.48
N LYS A 119 1.50 -20.50 12.72
CA LYS A 119 0.54 -20.83 11.65
C LYS A 119 -0.29 -19.60 11.33
N PHE A 120 -0.05 -19.03 10.17
CA PHE A 120 -0.80 -17.84 9.71
C PHE A 120 -1.81 -18.24 8.65
N PRO A 121 -3.12 -18.03 8.85
CA PRO A 121 -4.10 -18.19 7.80
C PRO A 121 -3.79 -17.19 6.69
N LYS A 122 -3.78 -17.64 5.43
CA LYS A 122 -3.64 -16.75 4.29
C LYS A 122 -4.75 -15.69 4.35
N GLU A 123 -4.38 -14.45 4.61
CA GLU A 123 -5.35 -13.36 4.65
C GLU A 123 -6.05 -13.27 3.29
N SER A 124 -7.36 -13.43 3.32
CA SER A 124 -8.21 -13.27 2.16
C SER A 124 -8.24 -11.78 1.76
N ASN A 125 -7.29 -11.35 0.96
CA ASN A 125 -7.30 -10.01 0.41
C ASN A 125 -8.40 -9.90 -0.65
N ARG A 126 -9.50 -9.24 -0.29
CA ARG A 126 -10.66 -9.04 -1.17
C ARG A 126 -10.27 -8.33 -2.48
N GLY A 127 -9.34 -7.39 -2.42
CA GLY A 127 -8.82 -6.70 -3.60
C GLY A 127 -8.11 -7.66 -4.55
N ASN A 128 -7.25 -8.54 -4.04
CA ASN A 128 -6.56 -9.54 -4.86
C ASN A 128 -7.54 -10.56 -5.45
N LYS A 129 -8.60 -10.93 -4.73
CA LYS A 129 -9.65 -11.82 -5.27
C LYS A 129 -10.38 -11.16 -6.43
N ILE A 130 -10.75 -9.89 -6.29
CA ILE A 130 -11.42 -9.13 -7.35
C ILE A 130 -10.49 -8.96 -8.55
N LEU A 131 -9.24 -8.59 -8.34
CA LEU A 131 -8.25 -8.44 -9.42
C LEU A 131 -8.01 -9.77 -10.13
N LYS A 132 -7.88 -10.87 -9.39
CA LYS A 132 -7.74 -12.21 -9.98
C LYS A 132 -8.96 -12.57 -10.82
N TYR A 133 -10.16 -12.33 -10.30
CA TYR A 133 -11.41 -12.59 -11.01
C TYR A 133 -11.52 -11.76 -12.30
N ILE A 134 -11.26 -10.45 -12.22
CA ILE A 134 -11.28 -9.57 -13.39
C ILE A 134 -10.24 -10.03 -14.43
N SER A 135 -9.01 -10.33 -13.98
CA SER A 135 -7.96 -10.81 -14.88
C SER A 135 -8.34 -12.14 -15.56
N GLU A 136 -8.94 -13.05 -14.81
CA GLU A 136 -9.37 -14.35 -15.32
C GLU A 136 -10.47 -14.20 -16.37
N ILE A 137 -11.47 -13.35 -16.13
CA ILE A 137 -12.53 -13.05 -17.11
C ILE A 137 -11.97 -12.31 -18.32
N THR A 138 -11.06 -11.37 -18.13
CA THR A 138 -10.48 -10.58 -19.24
C THR A 138 -9.65 -11.47 -20.18
N VAL A 139 -8.92 -12.44 -19.62
CA VAL A 139 -8.03 -13.32 -20.40
C VAL A 139 -8.75 -14.53 -20.94
N ASN A 140 -9.56 -15.20 -20.12
CA ASN A 140 -10.18 -16.48 -20.42
C ASN A 140 -11.66 -16.38 -20.83
N GLY A 141 -12.25 -15.17 -20.73
CA GLY A 141 -13.68 -14.97 -20.95
C GLY A 141 -14.56 -15.45 -19.80
N TYR A 142 -15.86 -15.18 -19.91
CA TYR A 142 -16.81 -15.58 -18.88
C TYR A 142 -17.14 -17.08 -19.02
N PRO A 143 -17.11 -17.88 -17.95
CA PRO A 143 -17.43 -19.30 -18.00
C PRO A 143 -18.84 -19.52 -18.60
N GLY A 144 -18.96 -20.33 -19.63
CA GLY A 144 -20.23 -20.67 -20.27
C GLY A 144 -20.71 -19.73 -21.39
N ILE A 145 -19.97 -18.66 -21.69
CA ILE A 145 -20.20 -17.82 -22.87
C ILE A 145 -19.14 -18.17 -23.90
N PRO A 146 -19.51 -18.63 -25.12
CA PRO A 146 -18.54 -18.80 -26.19
C PRO A 146 -17.83 -17.48 -26.42
N GLN A 147 -16.50 -17.47 -26.35
CA GLN A 147 -15.73 -16.34 -26.79
C GLN A 147 -15.85 -16.23 -28.31
N GLU A 148 -16.74 -15.37 -28.78
CA GLU A 148 -16.46 -14.76 -30.04
C GLU A 148 -15.16 -13.96 -29.84
N THR A 149 -14.11 -14.40 -30.46
CA THR A 149 -12.83 -13.67 -30.55
C THR A 149 -13.09 -12.42 -31.39
N LYS A 150 -13.85 -11.47 -30.86
CA LYS A 150 -13.72 -10.10 -31.31
C LYS A 150 -12.35 -9.68 -30.85
N ALA A 151 -11.42 -9.65 -31.82
CA ALA A 151 -10.17 -8.95 -31.65
C ALA A 151 -10.53 -7.64 -30.92
N PHE A 152 -9.83 -7.37 -29.81
CA PHE A 152 -10.02 -6.12 -29.08
C PHE A 152 -9.91 -5.01 -30.11
N GLU A 153 -11.05 -4.52 -30.60
CA GLU A 153 -11.07 -3.36 -31.45
C GLU A 153 -10.44 -2.27 -30.63
N ARG A 154 -9.21 -1.93 -30.98
CA ARG A 154 -8.60 -0.72 -30.43
C ARG A 154 -9.66 0.36 -30.58
N PRO A 155 -9.98 1.11 -29.51
CA PRO A 155 -10.89 2.22 -29.65
C PRO A 155 -10.44 2.99 -30.89
N PRO A 156 -11.36 3.36 -31.80
CA PRO A 156 -10.99 3.93 -33.10
C PRO A 156 -9.97 5.03 -32.80
N TYR A 157 -8.79 4.87 -33.37
CA TYR A 157 -7.76 5.92 -33.35
C TYR A 157 -8.46 7.17 -33.84
N ILE A 158 -8.57 8.18 -32.96
CA ILE A 158 -9.35 9.36 -33.26
C ILE A 158 -8.72 9.98 -34.50
N GLU A 159 -9.34 9.78 -35.69
CA GLU A 159 -8.86 10.29 -36.97
C GLU A 159 -8.77 11.82 -37.03
N THR A 160 -9.38 12.49 -36.05
CA THR A 160 -9.29 13.94 -35.83
C THR A 160 -7.87 14.49 -35.75
N LEU A 161 -6.87 13.66 -35.45
CA LEU A 161 -5.46 14.11 -35.46
C LEU A 161 -4.86 14.18 -36.88
N LYS A 162 -5.47 13.56 -37.87
CA LYS A 162 -4.99 13.63 -39.26
C LYS A 162 -5.30 14.97 -39.96
N SER A 163 -6.24 15.75 -39.44
CA SER A 163 -6.67 17.03 -40.01
C SER A 163 -5.99 18.26 -39.40
N ILE A 164 -5.17 18.07 -38.34
CA ILE A 164 -4.40 19.18 -37.80
C ILE A 164 -3.20 19.40 -38.71
N SER A 165 -3.27 20.43 -39.52
CA SER A 165 -2.11 20.90 -40.31
C SER A 165 -0.97 21.15 -39.30
N LYS A 166 0.15 20.47 -39.53
CA LYS A 166 1.35 20.72 -38.69
C LYS A 166 1.69 22.21 -38.85
N PRO A 167 1.90 22.97 -37.77
CA PRO A 167 2.36 24.33 -37.88
C PRO A 167 3.67 24.33 -38.64
N GLU A 168 3.86 25.34 -39.52
CA GLU A 168 5.06 25.48 -40.32
C GLU A 168 6.34 25.50 -39.49
N ILE A 169 6.28 26.01 -38.25
CA ILE A 169 7.37 26.02 -37.27
C ILE A 169 6.83 25.53 -35.95
N THR A 170 7.45 24.51 -35.35
CA THR A 170 7.12 24.06 -34.01
C THR A 170 7.89 24.89 -32.98
N ALA A 171 7.30 25.06 -31.77
CA ALA A 171 7.96 25.75 -30.67
C ALA A 171 9.32 25.12 -30.33
N LYS A 172 9.46 23.78 -30.51
CA LYS A 172 10.72 23.07 -30.31
C LYS A 172 11.78 23.49 -31.36
N GLN A 173 11.43 23.53 -32.64
CA GLN A 173 12.36 23.98 -33.67
C GLN A 173 12.83 25.41 -33.43
N LEU A 174 11.89 26.30 -33.04
CA LEU A 174 12.22 27.67 -32.68
C LEU A 174 13.16 27.76 -31.46
N LEU A 175 12.97 26.88 -30.46
CA LEU A 175 13.86 26.80 -29.31
C LEU A 175 15.27 26.33 -29.69
N ASP A 176 15.33 25.27 -30.50
CA ASP A 176 16.58 24.65 -30.92
C ASP A 176 17.43 25.59 -31.82
N GLU A 177 16.75 26.36 -32.72
CA GLU A 177 17.41 27.23 -33.68
C GLU A 177 17.71 28.64 -33.14
N LYS A 178 16.80 29.22 -32.34
CA LYS A 178 16.86 30.65 -31.97
C LYS A 178 16.85 30.88 -30.45
N GLY A 179 16.81 29.80 -29.64
CA GLY A 179 16.88 29.87 -28.19
C GLY A 179 15.60 30.32 -27.49
N ALA A 180 15.63 30.32 -26.15
CA ALA A 180 14.46 30.55 -25.30
C ALA A 180 13.84 31.94 -25.45
N GLY A 181 14.63 32.98 -25.73
CA GLY A 181 14.13 34.35 -25.92
C GLY A 181 13.24 34.48 -27.16
N ALA A 182 13.55 33.77 -28.24
CA ALA A 182 12.74 33.77 -29.45
C ALA A 182 11.38 33.04 -29.22
N VAL A 183 11.37 31.96 -28.45
CA VAL A 183 10.12 31.26 -28.06
C VAL A 183 9.24 32.17 -27.21
N SER A 184 9.81 32.85 -26.21
CA SER A 184 9.09 33.78 -25.36
C SER A 184 8.43 34.90 -26.18
N LYS A 185 9.17 35.50 -27.10
CA LYS A 185 8.65 36.53 -27.99
C LYS A 185 7.52 35.98 -28.90
N TRP A 186 7.73 34.81 -29.50
CA TRP A 186 6.73 34.16 -30.33
C TRP A 186 5.43 33.86 -29.56
N VAL A 187 5.51 33.43 -28.28
CA VAL A 187 4.33 33.21 -27.45
C VAL A 187 3.56 34.48 -27.19
N LEU A 188 4.26 35.60 -26.93
CA LEU A 188 3.64 36.90 -26.69
C LEU A 188 2.97 37.52 -27.93
N GLU A 189 3.44 37.16 -29.10
CA GLU A 189 2.91 37.65 -30.41
C GLU A 189 1.70 36.84 -30.90
N GLN A 190 1.29 35.78 -30.18
CA GLN A 190 0.14 34.98 -30.60
C GLN A 190 -1.18 35.67 -30.29
N GLU A 191 -2.03 35.77 -31.27
CA GLU A 191 -3.41 36.28 -31.12
C GLU A 191 -4.37 35.18 -30.57
N LYS A 192 -4.01 33.90 -30.70
CA LYS A 192 -4.81 32.77 -30.25
C LYS A 192 -4.31 32.24 -28.91
N ILE A 193 -5.25 31.73 -28.13
CA ILE A 193 -4.91 31.03 -26.88
C ILE A 193 -4.10 29.78 -27.21
N LEU A 194 -2.90 29.68 -26.63
CA LEU A 194 -2.06 28.50 -26.72
C LEU A 194 -2.38 27.55 -25.57
N LEU A 195 -2.54 26.28 -25.90
CA LEU A 195 -2.76 25.22 -24.90
C LEU A 195 -1.48 24.38 -24.78
N THR A 196 -1.03 24.19 -23.56
CA THR A 196 0.10 23.31 -23.27
C THR A 196 -0.42 22.06 -22.56
N ASP A 197 -0.27 20.91 -23.22
CA ASP A 197 -0.55 19.61 -22.60
C ASP A 197 0.70 19.09 -21.90
N THR A 198 0.62 18.97 -20.57
CA THR A 198 1.70 18.44 -19.75
C THR A 198 1.47 17.01 -19.30
N SER A 199 0.42 16.34 -19.76
CA SER A 199 0.00 15.01 -19.32
C SER A 199 1.11 13.98 -19.44
N PHE A 200 1.80 13.93 -20.58
CA PHE A 200 2.90 12.97 -20.77
C PHE A 200 4.11 13.27 -19.92
N ARG A 201 4.46 14.55 -19.73
CA ARG A 201 5.55 14.97 -18.85
C ARG A 201 5.26 14.56 -17.40
N ASP A 202 4.05 14.86 -16.93
CA ASP A 202 3.66 14.61 -15.56
C ASP A 202 3.50 13.10 -15.31
N ALA A 203 2.88 12.37 -16.21
CA ALA A 203 2.76 10.92 -16.12
C ALA A 203 4.14 10.23 -16.10
N HIS A 204 5.08 10.69 -16.92
CA HIS A 204 6.45 10.15 -16.92
C HIS A 204 7.17 10.40 -15.60
N GLN A 205 7.06 11.59 -15.06
CA GLN A 205 7.67 11.98 -13.79
C GLN A 205 7.01 11.28 -12.59
N SER A 206 5.67 11.25 -12.53
CA SER A 206 4.89 10.71 -11.42
C SER A 206 4.88 9.18 -11.39
N LEU A 207 4.94 8.52 -12.56
CA LEU A 207 4.91 7.06 -12.70
C LEU A 207 6.30 6.43 -12.82
N MET A 208 7.37 7.20 -12.60
CA MET A 208 8.77 6.75 -12.65
C MET A 208 9.15 6.01 -13.95
N ALA A 209 8.62 6.41 -15.09
CA ALA A 209 8.89 5.85 -16.42
C ALA A 209 8.62 4.33 -16.60
N ARG A 210 8.27 3.60 -15.53
CA ARG A 210 8.13 2.14 -15.56
C ARG A 210 6.77 1.64 -16.03
N ARG A 211 5.76 2.50 -16.06
CA ARG A 211 4.36 2.11 -16.32
C ARG A 211 3.78 2.67 -17.61
N MET A 212 4.49 3.53 -18.28
CA MET A 212 4.10 4.02 -19.58
C MET A 212 4.83 3.24 -20.67
N ARG A 213 4.05 2.68 -21.60
CA ARG A 213 4.57 2.14 -22.86
C ARG A 213 4.39 3.22 -23.92
N SER A 214 5.46 3.54 -24.60
CA SER A 214 5.45 4.42 -25.77
C SER A 214 4.76 3.73 -26.95
#